data_78dd6de4cba74f61605fa64e549a8ca4
#
_entry.id   78dd6de4cba74f61605fa64e549a8ca4
#
_cell.length_a   1.000
_cell.length_b   1.000
_cell.length_c   1.000
_cell.angle_alpha   90.00
_cell.angle_beta   90.00
_cell.angle_gamma   90.00
#
_symmetry.space_group_name_H-M   'P 1'
#
loop_
_entity.id
_entity.type
_entity.pdbx_description
1 polymer ?
#
loop_
_entity_poly.entity_id
_entity_poly.type
_entity_poly.pdbx_seq_one_letter_code
_entity_poly.pdbx_strand_id
1 'polypeptide(L)'
;MKYFLIFFIFLGSINFLFAADESSKKIELPDNFVSGDSERGSQLVESCSACHGTDGNSISSDWPKLAGQNQKYLYEQLKYFKDGVRMNALMMSVTPYL
;
A
#
# COMPACT_ATOMS: atom_id res chain seq x y z
N MET A 1 -0.50 30.57 64.65
CA MET A 1 0.07 29.29 64.24
C MET A 1 -0.15 29.09 62.77
N LYS A 2 0.93 29.02 62.07
CA LYS A 2 0.96 29.15 60.60
C LYS A 2 0.98 27.76 59.98
N TYR A 3 -0.07 27.39 59.31
CA TYR A 3 -0.07 26.17 58.51
C TYR A 3 0.26 26.56 57.06
N PHE A 4 1.49 26.25 56.71
CA PHE A 4 2.01 26.41 55.37
C PHE A 4 1.61 25.18 54.56
N LEU A 5 0.54 25.29 53.79
CA LEU A 5 0.09 24.24 52.90
C LEU A 5 0.92 24.32 51.62
N ILE A 6 1.92 23.45 51.55
CA ILE A 6 2.69 23.24 50.30
C ILE A 6 1.82 22.42 49.39
N PHE A 7 1.26 23.12 48.38
CA PHE A 7 0.54 22.48 47.28
C PHE A 7 1.56 21.96 46.27
N PHE A 8 1.91 20.68 46.42
CA PHE A 8 2.74 19.99 45.46
C PHE A 8 1.90 19.76 44.18
N ILE A 9 2.07 20.63 43.21
CA ILE A 9 1.53 20.40 41.86
C ILE A 9 2.37 19.31 41.22
N PHE A 10 1.87 18.09 41.24
CA PHE A 10 2.41 16.97 40.49
C PHE A 10 2.02 17.18 39.02
N LEU A 11 2.86 17.90 38.27
CA LEU A 11 2.83 17.93 36.84
C LEU A 11 3.31 16.59 36.31
N GLY A 12 2.40 15.62 36.33
CA GLY A 12 2.60 14.37 35.60
C GLY A 12 2.62 14.64 34.11
N SER A 13 3.81 14.75 33.56
CA SER A 13 4.02 14.70 32.11
C SER A 13 3.55 13.33 31.62
N ILE A 14 2.32 13.28 31.14
CA ILE A 14 1.83 12.13 30.37
C ILE A 14 2.54 12.19 29.03
N ASN A 15 3.71 11.57 28.96
CA ASN A 15 4.32 11.21 27.68
C ASN A 15 3.41 10.16 27.06
N PHE A 16 2.45 10.63 26.24
CA PHE A 16 1.71 9.77 25.33
C PHE A 16 2.72 9.36 24.24
N LEU A 17 3.42 8.29 24.51
CA LEU A 17 4.18 7.57 23.49
C LEU A 17 3.13 7.03 22.50
N PHE A 18 2.91 7.80 21.45
CA PHE A 18 2.35 7.27 20.23
C PHE A 18 3.38 6.28 19.68
N ALA A 19 3.28 5.04 20.12
CA ALA A 19 3.87 3.95 19.41
C ALA A 19 3.05 3.81 18.12
N ALA A 20 3.48 4.50 17.07
CA ALA A 20 3.09 4.17 15.72
C ALA A 20 3.65 2.77 15.47
N ASP A 21 2.84 1.75 15.74
CA ASP A 21 3.08 0.42 15.22
C ASP A 21 2.82 0.48 13.72
N GLU A 22 3.78 1.04 13.01
CA GLU A 22 3.91 0.86 11.58
C GLU A 22 4.45 -0.55 11.35
N SER A 23 3.59 -1.52 11.59
CA SER A 23 3.74 -2.83 10.97
C SER A 23 3.45 -2.66 9.47
N SER A 24 4.29 -1.90 8.81
CA SER A 24 4.38 -1.88 7.36
C SER A 24 4.84 -3.28 6.95
N LYS A 25 3.88 -4.16 6.71
CA LYS A 25 4.13 -5.49 6.18
C LYS A 25 4.72 -5.34 4.78
N LYS A 26 6.02 -5.11 4.73
CA LYS A 26 6.78 -5.13 3.49
C LYS A 26 6.64 -6.52 2.89
N ILE A 27 6.08 -6.61 1.69
CA ILE A 27 6.09 -7.87 0.95
C ILE A 27 7.53 -8.11 0.51
N GLU A 28 8.16 -9.07 1.14
CA GLU A 28 9.46 -9.58 0.70
C GLU A 28 9.21 -10.39 -0.57
N LEU A 29 9.89 -9.99 -1.64
CA LEU A 29 9.91 -10.81 -2.83
C LEU A 29 10.75 -12.05 -2.53
N PRO A 30 10.34 -13.21 -3.03
CA PRO A 30 11.17 -14.40 -2.90
C PRO A 30 12.53 -14.14 -3.59
N ASP A 31 13.60 -14.68 -3.02
CA ASP A 31 14.96 -14.53 -3.56
C ASP A 31 15.07 -15.04 -5.01
N ASN A 32 14.14 -15.88 -5.43
CA ASN A 32 14.00 -16.40 -6.78
C ASN A 32 12.92 -15.69 -7.60
N PHE A 33 12.61 -14.40 -7.32
CA PHE A 33 11.68 -13.64 -8.14
C PHE A 33 12.13 -13.65 -9.60
N VAL A 34 11.42 -14.40 -10.41
CA VAL A 34 11.68 -14.49 -11.84
C VAL A 34 10.92 -13.38 -12.55
N SER A 35 11.59 -12.75 -13.50
CA SER A 35 10.93 -11.79 -14.40
C SER A 35 9.73 -12.46 -15.08
N GLY A 36 8.60 -11.75 -15.14
CA GLY A 36 7.40 -12.24 -15.78
C GLY A 36 7.60 -12.42 -17.28
N ASP A 37 6.74 -13.26 -17.86
CA ASP A 37 6.63 -13.46 -19.29
C ASP A 37 5.65 -12.43 -19.87
N SER A 38 6.14 -11.55 -20.73
CA SER A 38 5.34 -10.45 -21.31
C SER A 38 4.26 -10.94 -22.28
N GLU A 39 4.49 -12.04 -23.00
CA GLU A 39 3.51 -12.61 -23.93
C GLU A 39 2.34 -13.22 -23.15
N ARG A 40 2.63 -14.03 -22.16
CA ARG A 40 1.58 -14.54 -21.25
C ARG A 40 0.89 -13.44 -20.49
N GLY A 41 1.64 -12.44 -20.00
CA GLY A 41 1.10 -11.29 -19.31
C GLY A 41 0.12 -10.50 -20.17
N SER A 42 0.40 -10.32 -21.47
CA SER A 42 -0.48 -9.59 -22.38
C SER A 42 -1.87 -10.23 -22.54
N GLN A 43 -1.97 -11.53 -22.34
CA GLN A 43 -3.25 -12.26 -22.39
C GLN A 43 -4.05 -12.12 -21.09
N LEU A 44 -3.38 -11.78 -19.99
CA LEU A 44 -4.00 -11.68 -18.66
C LEU A 44 -4.45 -10.26 -18.28
N VAL A 45 -3.94 -9.23 -18.99
CA VAL A 45 -4.19 -7.82 -18.64
C VAL A 45 -5.46 -7.22 -19.22
N GLU A 46 -6.30 -8.00 -19.90
CA GLU A 46 -7.52 -7.48 -20.54
C GLU A 46 -8.41 -6.74 -19.54
N SER A 47 -8.63 -7.33 -18.38
CA SER A 47 -9.41 -6.70 -17.30
C SER A 47 -8.78 -5.41 -16.73
N CYS A 48 -7.46 -5.29 -16.80
CA CYS A 48 -6.74 -4.10 -16.37
C CYS A 48 -6.83 -2.98 -17.40
N SER A 49 -6.84 -3.36 -18.69
CA SER A 49 -6.85 -2.45 -19.84
C SER A 49 -8.08 -1.57 -19.89
N ALA A 50 -9.21 -2.04 -19.37
CA ALA A 50 -10.47 -1.29 -19.31
C ALA A 50 -10.32 0.07 -18.57
N CYS A 51 -9.46 0.12 -17.59
CA CYS A 51 -9.20 1.32 -16.78
C CYS A 51 -7.83 1.93 -17.10
N HIS A 52 -6.80 1.10 -17.19
CA HIS A 52 -5.41 1.56 -17.33
C HIS A 52 -4.96 1.75 -18.80
N GLY A 53 -5.85 1.49 -19.75
CA GLY A 53 -5.54 1.55 -21.18
C GLY A 53 -4.91 0.26 -21.71
N THR A 54 -5.12 -0.02 -23.00
CA THR A 54 -4.61 -1.23 -23.66
C THR A 54 -3.08 -1.28 -23.75
N ASP A 55 -2.45 -0.12 -23.69
CA ASP A 55 -0.99 0.07 -23.67
C ASP A 55 -0.45 0.47 -22.30
N GLY A 56 -1.31 0.49 -21.27
CA GLY A 56 -0.97 0.92 -19.93
C GLY A 56 -0.82 2.44 -19.74
N ASN A 57 -1.09 3.24 -20.77
CA ASN A 57 -1.13 4.70 -20.71
C ASN A 57 -2.57 5.15 -20.49
N SER A 58 -3.02 5.17 -19.23
CA SER A 58 -4.38 5.60 -18.92
C SER A 58 -4.76 6.93 -19.59
N ILE A 59 -5.98 7.00 -20.10
CA ILE A 59 -6.55 8.23 -20.70
C ILE A 59 -7.28 9.09 -19.65
N SER A 60 -7.47 8.56 -18.45
CA SER A 60 -8.14 9.25 -17.35
C SER A 60 -7.15 9.57 -16.23
N SER A 61 -7.27 10.76 -15.65
CA SER A 61 -6.52 11.14 -14.46
C SER A 61 -6.91 10.34 -13.21
N ASP A 62 -8.06 9.67 -13.23
CA ASP A 62 -8.54 8.88 -12.09
C ASP A 62 -7.79 7.55 -11.94
N TRP A 63 -7.17 7.09 -13.00
CA TRP A 63 -6.42 5.83 -13.02
C TRP A 63 -4.96 6.04 -13.40
N PRO A 64 -4.03 5.49 -12.62
CA PRO A 64 -2.62 5.73 -12.87
C PRO A 64 -2.14 5.06 -14.17
N LYS A 65 -1.17 5.70 -14.81
CA LYS A 65 -0.38 5.12 -15.89
C LYS A 65 0.49 3.99 -15.32
N LEU A 66 0.46 2.84 -15.96
CA LEU A 66 1.25 1.65 -15.62
C LEU A 66 2.40 1.42 -16.60
N ALA A 67 2.28 1.92 -17.84
CA ALA A 67 3.30 1.77 -18.86
C ALA A 67 4.66 2.30 -18.40
N GLY A 68 5.71 1.49 -18.56
CA GLY A 68 7.07 1.83 -18.14
C GLY A 68 7.34 1.73 -16.65
N GLN A 69 6.38 1.30 -15.83
CA GLN A 69 6.58 1.10 -14.40
C GLN A 69 7.43 -0.15 -14.13
N ASN A 70 8.18 -0.12 -13.04
CA ASN A 70 9.02 -1.23 -12.62
C ASN A 70 8.18 -2.48 -12.31
N GLN A 71 8.57 -3.62 -12.85
CA GLN A 71 7.87 -4.89 -12.72
C GLN A 71 7.71 -5.33 -11.26
N LYS A 72 8.78 -5.25 -10.48
CA LYS A 72 8.79 -5.60 -9.06
C LYS A 72 7.80 -4.72 -8.29
N TYR A 73 7.80 -3.42 -8.55
CA TYR A 73 6.88 -2.48 -7.94
C TYR A 73 5.42 -2.81 -8.28
N LEU A 74 5.12 -3.10 -9.55
CA LEU A 74 3.77 -3.51 -9.95
C LEU A 74 3.31 -4.77 -9.23
N TYR A 75 4.18 -5.78 -9.14
CA TYR A 75 3.89 -7.00 -8.41
C TYR A 75 3.57 -6.72 -6.93
N GLU A 76 4.40 -5.93 -6.26
CA GLU A 76 4.20 -5.56 -4.86
C GLU A 76 2.87 -4.82 -4.67
N GLN A 77 2.55 -3.86 -5.55
CA GLN A 77 1.32 -3.09 -5.44
C GLN A 77 0.07 -3.95 -5.66
N LEU A 78 0.09 -4.88 -6.61
CA LEU A 78 -1.01 -5.82 -6.83
C LEU A 78 -1.19 -6.74 -5.61
N LYS A 79 -0.10 -7.22 -5.03
CA LYS A 79 -0.12 -7.99 -3.79
C LYS A 79 -0.71 -7.19 -2.62
N TYR A 80 -0.34 -5.92 -2.49
CA TYR A 80 -0.86 -5.05 -1.43
C TYR A 80 -2.38 -4.85 -1.55
N PHE A 81 -2.91 -4.67 -2.76
CA PHE A 81 -4.36 -4.62 -2.98
C PHE A 81 -5.03 -5.95 -2.67
N LYS A 82 -4.44 -7.07 -3.12
CA LYS A 82 -4.96 -8.41 -2.89
C LYS A 82 -5.03 -8.75 -1.40
N ASP A 83 -3.98 -8.38 -0.65
CA ASP A 83 -3.86 -8.67 0.78
C ASP A 83 -4.54 -7.60 1.66
N GLY A 84 -5.16 -6.58 1.07
CA GLY A 84 -5.84 -5.50 1.80
C GLY A 84 -4.89 -4.55 2.54
N VAL A 85 -3.60 -4.58 2.23
CA VAL A 85 -2.60 -3.66 2.80
C VAL A 85 -2.72 -2.28 2.17
N ARG A 86 -2.98 -2.21 0.87
CA ARG A 86 -3.29 -0.99 0.14
C ARG A 86 -4.78 -0.97 -0.20
N MET A 87 -5.45 0.10 0.24
CA MET A 87 -6.91 0.22 0.13
C MET A 87 -7.30 1.00 -1.12
N ASN A 88 -8.04 0.35 -2.03
CA ASN A 88 -8.77 0.96 -3.12
C ASN A 88 -9.87 -0.02 -3.55
N ALA A 89 -11.13 0.38 -3.48
CA ALA A 89 -12.27 -0.52 -3.69
C ALA A 89 -12.26 -1.18 -5.07
N LEU A 90 -11.90 -0.44 -6.13
CA LEU A 90 -11.86 -0.99 -7.49
C LEU A 90 -10.70 -1.99 -7.63
N MET A 91 -9.48 -1.62 -7.22
CA MET A 91 -8.35 -2.52 -7.31
C MET A 91 -8.53 -3.78 -6.47
N MET A 92 -9.10 -3.66 -5.28
CA MET A 92 -9.40 -4.80 -4.42
C MET A 92 -10.48 -5.71 -4.99
N SER A 93 -11.32 -5.24 -5.89
CA SER A 93 -12.33 -6.09 -6.55
C SER A 93 -11.74 -6.95 -7.67
N VAL A 94 -10.64 -6.54 -8.29
CA VAL A 94 -10.03 -7.24 -9.42
C VAL A 94 -8.81 -8.08 -9.03
N THR A 95 -8.06 -7.68 -8.02
CA THR A 95 -6.82 -8.37 -7.61
C THR A 95 -7.00 -9.75 -6.97
N PRO A 96 -8.13 -10.15 -6.37
CA PRO A 96 -8.30 -11.52 -5.87
C PRO A 96 -8.19 -12.61 -6.95
N TYR A 97 -8.42 -12.25 -8.20
CA TYR A 97 -8.40 -13.18 -9.33
C TYR A 97 -6.99 -13.37 -9.95
N LEU A 98 -5.98 -12.70 -9.40
CA LEU A 98 -4.59 -12.76 -9.86
C LEU A 98 -3.77 -13.84 -9.12
#